data_b7b284c82b4a0e155e1a7e7de094cd24
#
_entry.id   b7b284c82b4a0e155e1a7e7de094cd24
#
_cell.length_a   1.000
_cell.length_b   1.000
_cell.length_c   1.000
_cell.angle_alpha   90.00
_cell.angle_beta   90.00
_cell.angle_gamma   90.00
#
_symmetry.space_group_name_H-M   'P 1'
#
loop_
_entity.id
_entity.type
_entity.pdbx_description
1 polymer ?
#
loop_
_entity_poly.entity_id
_entity_poly.type
_entity_poly.pdbx_seq_one_letter_code
_entity_poly.pdbx_strand_id
1 'polypeptide(L)' 'MPKKTKPQPIDELTFEQAFAELEESVRTLERGDLPLEESLALYERGQELAAYCAKLLDDAELKVQQVEAG' A
#
# COMPACT_ATOMS: atom_id res chain seq x y z
N MET A 1 -4.28 11.88 -18.62
CA MET A 1 -3.89 11.94 -18.15
C MET A 1 -3.53 12.03 -17.56
N PRO A 2 -3.16 11.99 -17.48
CA PRO A 2 -2.61 11.98 -16.93
C PRO A 2 -2.26 12.12 -16.06
N LYS A 3 -2.04 12.18 -15.78
CA LYS A 3 -1.65 12.32 -15.03
C LYS A 3 -0.97 12.37 -14.34
N LYS A 4 -0.38 12.63 -14.56
CA LYS A 4 0.47 12.44 -13.75
C LYS A 4 0.40 12.99 -12.46
N THR A 5 -0.21 12.87 -11.87
CA THR A 5 -0.40 13.39 -10.54
C THR A 5 0.50 12.67 -9.58
N LYS A 6 1.00 13.39 -8.59
CA LYS A 6 1.79 12.74 -7.57
C LYS A 6 0.92 11.82 -6.73
N PRO A 7 1.41 10.65 -6.36
CA PRO A 7 0.66 9.81 -5.45
C PRO A 7 0.50 10.49 -4.10
N GLN A 8 -0.60 10.22 -3.44
CA GLN A 8 -0.83 10.76 -2.10
C GLN A 8 0.21 10.22 -1.13
N PRO A 9 0.57 11.01 -0.12
CA PRO A 9 1.41 10.46 0.94
C PRO A 9 0.74 9.25 1.56
N ILE A 10 1.53 8.22 1.83
CA ILE A 10 0.97 6.96 2.30
C ILE A 10 0.25 7.12 3.62
N ASP A 11 0.79 7.96 4.52
CA ASP A 11 0.20 8.11 5.83
C ASP A 11 -1.13 8.86 5.82
N GLU A 12 -1.55 9.37 4.67
CA GLU A 12 -2.85 10.01 4.53
C GLU A 12 -3.91 9.05 4.01
N LEU A 13 -3.52 7.85 3.63
CA LEU A 13 -4.45 6.87 3.08
C LEU A 13 -5.14 6.10 4.19
N THR A 14 -6.41 5.77 3.98
CA THR A 14 -7.04 4.77 4.83
C THR A 14 -6.47 3.40 4.51
N PHE A 15 -6.71 2.43 5.39
CA PHE A 15 -6.26 1.06 5.12
C PHE A 15 -6.82 0.57 3.79
N GLU A 16 -8.09 0.81 3.55
CA GLU A 16 -8.74 0.34 2.33
C GLU A 16 -8.10 0.97 1.09
N GLN A 17 -7.80 2.27 1.18
CA GLN A 17 -7.16 2.94 0.06
C GLN A 17 -5.77 2.41 -0.19
N ALA A 18 -5.00 2.23 0.88
CA ALA A 18 -3.64 1.73 0.76
C ALA A 18 -3.64 0.31 0.21
N PHE A 19 -4.54 -0.52 0.70
CA PHE A 19 -4.62 -1.90 0.24
C PHE A 19 -5.01 -1.98 -1.22
N ALA A 20 -5.96 -1.16 -1.64
CA ALA A 20 -6.38 -1.12 -3.03
C ALA A 20 -5.24 -0.70 -3.94
N GLU A 21 -4.49 0.31 -3.53
CA GLU A 21 -3.35 0.75 -4.31
C GLU A 21 -2.28 -0.33 -4.38
N LEU A 22 -2.06 -1.04 -3.29
CA LEU A 22 -1.10 -2.13 -3.27
C LEU A 22 -1.51 -3.23 -4.25
N GLU A 23 -2.78 -3.60 -4.26
CA GLU A 23 -3.25 -4.62 -5.18
C GLU A 23 -3.07 -4.18 -6.62
N GLU A 24 -3.35 -2.93 -6.90
CA GLU A 24 -3.18 -2.40 -8.25
C GLU A 24 -1.71 -2.44 -8.66
N SER A 25 -0.81 -2.08 -7.73
CA SER A 25 0.62 -2.11 -8.01
C SER A 25 1.09 -3.52 -8.35
N VAL A 26 0.62 -4.51 -7.58
CA VAL A 26 1.00 -5.89 -7.84
C VAL A 26 0.49 -6.36 -9.20
N ARG A 27 -0.75 -6.03 -9.52
CA ARG A 27 -1.33 -6.41 -10.81
C ARG A 27 -0.54 -5.82 -11.96
N THR A 28 -0.18 -4.55 -11.84
CA THR A 28 0.57 -3.87 -12.88
C THR A 28 1.95 -4.50 -13.06
N LEU A 29 2.61 -4.83 -11.95
CA LEU A 29 3.92 -5.48 -12.02
C LEU A 29 3.82 -6.87 -12.64
N GLU A 30 2.75 -7.58 -12.34
CA GLU A 30 2.59 -8.93 -12.87
C GLU A 30 2.39 -8.94 -14.38
N ARG A 31 1.82 -7.89 -14.93
CA ARG A 31 1.67 -7.79 -16.37
C ARG A 31 3.02 -7.72 -17.09
N GLY A 32 4.02 -7.15 -16.44
CA GLY A 32 5.37 -7.15 -16.97
C GLY A 32 5.59 -6.29 -18.18
N ASP A 33 4.74 -5.32 -18.45
CA ASP A 33 4.86 -4.49 -19.65
C ASP A 33 5.37 -3.08 -19.34
N LEU A 34 5.92 -2.87 -18.14
CA LEU A 34 6.47 -1.58 -17.78
C LEU A 34 7.97 -1.53 -18.03
N PRO A 35 8.50 -0.34 -18.39
CA PRO A 35 9.94 -0.17 -18.39
C PRO A 35 10.52 -0.45 -17.01
N LEU A 36 11.79 -0.84 -16.98
CA LEU A 36 12.43 -1.23 -15.73
C LEU A 36 12.35 -0.17 -14.66
N GLU A 37 12.62 1.09 -15.04
CA GLU A 37 12.62 2.17 -14.07
C GLU A 37 11.26 2.34 -13.43
N GLU A 38 10.20 2.23 -14.25
CA GLU A 38 8.86 2.36 -13.71
C GLU A 38 8.50 1.18 -12.84
N SER A 39 8.94 -0.01 -13.22
CA SER A 39 8.72 -1.20 -12.41
C SER A 39 9.36 -1.06 -11.04
N LEU A 40 10.58 -0.54 -10.99
CA LEU A 40 11.27 -0.35 -9.73
C LEU A 40 10.57 0.66 -8.83
N ALA A 41 10.13 1.77 -9.42
CA ALA A 41 9.42 2.79 -8.66
C ALA A 41 8.12 2.23 -8.10
N LEU A 42 7.41 1.47 -8.91
CA LEU A 42 6.16 0.87 -8.49
C LEU A 42 6.38 -0.17 -7.40
N TYR A 43 7.44 -0.95 -7.55
CA TYR A 43 7.79 -1.94 -6.54
C TYR A 43 8.11 -1.27 -5.20
N GLU A 44 8.88 -0.19 -5.23
CA GLU A 44 9.21 0.54 -4.02
C GLU A 44 7.95 1.10 -3.35
N ARG A 45 7.07 1.67 -4.16
CA ARG A 45 5.80 2.17 -3.62
C ARG A 45 5.00 1.04 -2.99
N GLY A 46 4.98 -0.11 -3.66
CA GLY A 46 4.28 -1.28 -3.14
C GLY A 46 4.83 -1.74 -1.80
N GLN A 47 6.15 -1.71 -1.65
CA GLN A 47 6.77 -2.08 -0.38
C GLN A 47 6.33 -1.14 0.73
N GLU A 48 6.29 0.15 0.45
CA GLU A 48 5.85 1.12 1.43
C GLU A 48 4.39 0.92 1.79
N LEU A 49 3.56 0.66 0.79
CA LEU A 49 2.15 0.40 1.04
C LEU A 49 1.95 -0.86 1.88
N ALA A 50 2.71 -1.90 1.58
CA ALA A 50 2.62 -3.15 2.33
C ALA A 50 3.00 -2.94 3.80
N ALA A 51 4.07 -2.19 4.03
CA ALA A 51 4.51 -1.91 5.38
C ALA A 51 3.45 -1.10 6.14
N TYR A 52 2.85 -0.13 5.46
CA TYR A 52 1.83 0.70 6.08
C TYR A 52 0.60 -0.13 6.44
N CYS A 53 0.17 -1.00 5.52
CA CYS A 53 -0.97 -1.87 5.79
C CYS A 53 -0.68 -2.81 6.95
N ALA A 54 0.52 -3.36 7.00
CA ALA A 54 0.90 -4.25 8.09
C ALA A 54 0.87 -3.54 9.43
N LYS A 55 1.34 -2.29 9.44
CA LYS A 55 1.32 -1.51 10.67
C LYS A 55 -0.10 -1.25 11.12
N LEU A 56 -0.99 -0.91 10.20
CA LEU A 56 -2.38 -0.66 10.57
C LEU A 56 -3.05 -1.92 11.10
N LEU A 57 -2.73 -3.07 10.52
CA LEU A 57 -3.28 -4.32 11.01
C LEU A 57 -2.75 -4.66 12.39
N ASP A 58 -1.46 -4.45 12.63
CA ASP A 58 -0.88 -4.67 13.94
C ASP A 58 -1.55 -3.80 14.99
N ASP A 59 -1.75 -2.53 14.67
CA ASP A 59 -2.40 -1.62 15.60
C ASP A 59 -3.81 -2.07 15.91
N ALA A 60 -4.54 -2.52 14.89
CA ALA A 60 -5.90 -3.01 15.09
C ALA A 60 -5.93 -4.24 15.96
N GLU A 61 -4.98 -5.17 15.74
CA GLU A 61 -4.90 -6.37 16.55
C GLU A 61 -4.62 -6.07 18.00
N LEU A 62 -3.73 -5.12 18.25
CA LEU A 62 -3.43 -4.73 19.61
C LEU A 62 -4.65 -4.18 20.31
N LYS A 63 -5.43 -3.36 19.61
CA LYS A 63 -6.65 -2.81 20.19
C LYS A 63 -7.66 -3.89 20.51
N VAL A 64 -7.80 -4.85 19.62
CA VAL A 64 -8.73 -5.96 19.85
C VAL A 64 -8.29 -6.79 21.05
N GLN A 65 -6.99 -7.05 21.14
CA GLN A 65 -6.47 -7.82 22.28
C GLN A 65 -6.71 -7.10 23.59
N GLN A 66 -6.52 -5.79 23.59
CA GLN A 66 -6.76 -5.00 24.81
C GLN A 66 -8.21 -5.06 25.24
N VAL A 67 -9.12 -5.00 24.28
CA VAL A 67 -10.54 -5.07 24.60
C VAL A 67 -10.89 -6.44 25.17
N GLU A 68 -10.34 -7.50 24.59
CA GLU A 68 -10.62 -8.85 25.06
C GLU A 68 -10.01 -9.08 26.43
N ALA A 69 -8.84 -8.54 26.68
CA ALA A 69 -8.16 -8.74 27.95
C ALA A 69 -8.84 -7.97 29.07
N GLY A 70 -9.49 -6.87 28.70
CA GLY A 70 -10.19 -6.08 29.68
C GLY A 70 -11.51 -6.65 30.05
#